data_7b83e4deed4098cc92829c2c70180fee
#
_entry.id   7b83e4deed4098cc92829c2c70180fee
#
_cell.length_a   1.000
_cell.length_b   1.000
_cell.length_c   1.000
_cell.angle_alpha   90.00
_cell.angle_beta   90.00
_cell.angle_gamma   90.00
#
_symmetry.space_group_name_H-M   'P 1'
#
loop_
_entity.id
_entity.type
_entity.pdbx_description
1 polymer ?
#
loop_
_entity_poly.entity_id
_entity_poly.type
_entity_poly.pdbx_seq_one_letter_code
_entity_poly.pdbx_strand_id
1 'polypeptide(L)'
;FDGQGHTISGLTITGSGNTRGLFRYVQQGALVRDMTVKGRIKPGGTRASVGGIAGSNAGTIENCAFDGVVSGTSQIGGIAGVNTVKGSINGCTVSGTVYGSHFVGGVVGQNDGVAANCTNAASVNTTVSQNEVKLNDLTLDNVLKTEKANDVTDAGGIAGNNAGVLRACINRGTIGYSHIGYNVGGIAGSQTGYVEG
;
A
#
# COMPACT_ATOMS: atom_id res chain seq x y z
N PHE A 1 -8.19 18.59 8.83
CA PHE A 1 -8.77 18.80 7.49
C PHE A 1 -10.07 18.02 7.40
N ASP A 2 -11.16 18.68 7.09
CA ASP A 2 -12.47 18.10 6.82
C ASP A 2 -12.85 18.36 5.36
N GLY A 3 -12.97 17.30 4.61
CA GLY A 3 -13.31 17.37 3.18
C GLY A 3 -14.80 17.56 2.90
N GLN A 4 -15.67 17.41 3.93
CA GLN A 4 -17.12 17.60 3.84
C GLN A 4 -17.78 16.80 2.67
N GLY A 5 -17.26 15.62 2.38
CA GLY A 5 -17.70 14.76 1.28
C GLY A 5 -17.24 15.20 -0.11
N HIS A 6 -16.41 16.25 -0.23
CA HIS A 6 -15.94 16.72 -1.52
C HIS A 6 -14.85 15.81 -2.12
N THR A 7 -14.69 15.95 -3.44
CA THR A 7 -13.69 15.21 -4.23
C THR A 7 -12.58 16.12 -4.71
N ILE A 8 -11.34 15.75 -4.45
CA ILE A 8 -10.14 16.32 -5.05
C ILE A 8 -9.79 15.46 -6.26
N SER A 9 -9.83 16.02 -7.46
CA SER A 9 -9.58 15.30 -8.71
C SER A 9 -8.31 15.79 -9.40
N GLY A 10 -7.69 14.91 -10.22
CA GLY A 10 -6.53 15.25 -11.03
C GLY A 10 -5.24 15.38 -10.25
N LEU A 11 -5.19 14.91 -9.01
CA LEU A 11 -3.95 14.92 -8.23
C LEU A 11 -2.86 14.15 -8.96
N THR A 12 -1.72 14.79 -9.20
CA THR A 12 -0.55 14.15 -9.80
C THR A 12 0.70 14.50 -9.02
N ILE A 13 1.34 13.48 -8.45
CA ILE A 13 2.59 13.62 -7.70
C ILE A 13 3.66 12.78 -8.39
N THR A 14 4.63 13.43 -9.02
CA THR A 14 5.76 12.81 -9.74
C THR A 14 7.12 13.23 -9.20
N GLY A 15 7.17 14.29 -8.37
CA GLY A 15 8.41 14.79 -7.79
C GLY A 15 9.14 13.73 -6.98
N SER A 16 10.48 13.71 -7.05
CA SER A 16 11.34 12.77 -6.34
C SER A 16 11.26 12.95 -4.82
N GLY A 17 11.55 11.87 -4.09
CA GLY A 17 11.70 11.84 -2.64
C GLY A 17 10.78 10.86 -1.94
N ASN A 18 11.14 10.59 -0.69
CA ASN A 18 10.40 9.72 0.22
C ASN A 18 9.18 10.44 0.80
N THR A 19 8.25 9.66 1.30
CA THR A 19 7.05 10.11 2.02
C THR A 19 6.19 11.04 1.16
N ARG A 20 5.28 10.46 0.39
CA ARG A 20 4.40 11.13 -0.56
C ARG A 20 2.94 10.69 -0.39
N GLY A 21 2.05 11.65 -0.53
CA GLY A 21 0.60 11.52 -0.50
C GLY A 21 0.00 12.90 -0.71
N LEU A 22 -1.32 13.02 -0.70
CA LEU A 22 -1.96 14.34 -0.64
C LEU A 22 -1.40 15.13 0.55
N PHE A 23 -1.30 14.46 1.71
CA PHE A 23 -0.55 14.94 2.87
C PHE A 23 0.76 14.16 2.98
N ARG A 24 1.87 14.86 3.11
CA ARG A 24 3.14 14.20 3.36
C ARG A 24 3.14 13.50 4.71
N TYR A 25 2.68 14.21 5.74
CA TYR A 25 2.54 13.72 7.10
C TYR A 25 1.20 14.14 7.69
N VAL A 26 0.51 13.21 8.32
CA VAL A 26 -0.60 13.49 9.24
C VAL A 26 -0.04 13.30 10.65
N GLN A 27 0.13 14.38 11.37
CA GLN A 27 0.78 14.39 12.70
C GLN A 27 -0.15 13.85 13.78
N GLN A 28 0.42 13.47 14.92
CA GLN A 28 -0.35 13.05 16.10
C GLN A 28 -1.36 14.15 16.51
N GLY A 29 -2.60 13.74 16.75
CA GLY A 29 -3.71 14.63 17.07
C GLY A 29 -4.35 15.32 15.88
N ALA A 30 -3.78 15.21 14.67
CA ALA A 30 -4.40 15.71 13.46
C ALA A 30 -5.52 14.77 12.99
N LEU A 31 -6.55 15.34 12.39
CA LEU A 31 -7.69 14.64 11.79
C LEU A 31 -7.79 15.03 10.31
N VAL A 32 -7.89 14.01 9.46
CA VAL A 32 -8.21 14.11 8.03
C VAL A 32 -9.43 13.25 7.77
N ARG A 33 -10.51 13.83 7.25
CA ARG A 33 -11.75 13.08 7.10
C ARG A 33 -12.63 13.52 5.93
N ASP A 34 -13.58 12.64 5.62
CA ASP A 34 -14.75 12.89 4.77
C ASP A 34 -14.36 13.48 3.41
N MET A 35 -13.49 12.81 2.65
CA MET A 35 -13.10 13.22 1.30
C MET A 35 -12.80 12.04 0.37
N THR A 36 -12.95 12.32 -0.92
CA THR A 36 -12.46 11.44 -1.99
C THR A 36 -11.29 12.10 -2.70
N VAL A 37 -10.22 11.34 -2.94
CA VAL A 37 -9.08 11.79 -3.75
C VAL A 37 -8.96 10.92 -4.98
N LYS A 38 -8.90 11.55 -6.16
CA LYS A 38 -8.70 10.88 -7.44
C LYS A 38 -7.41 11.35 -8.07
N GLY A 39 -6.52 10.40 -8.41
CA GLY A 39 -5.27 10.81 -9.02
C GLY A 39 -4.21 9.75 -9.17
N ARG A 40 -2.99 10.24 -9.41
CA ARG A 40 -1.81 9.40 -9.61
C ARG A 40 -0.68 9.89 -8.72
N ILE A 41 -0.21 9.01 -7.85
CA ILE A 41 0.94 9.24 -6.98
C ILE A 41 2.03 8.26 -7.36
N LYS A 42 2.99 8.77 -8.14
CA LYS A 42 4.11 8.00 -8.69
C LYS A 42 5.39 8.83 -8.58
N PRO A 43 5.93 9.01 -7.37
CA PRO A 43 7.16 9.79 -7.18
C PRO A 43 8.35 9.14 -7.87
N GLY A 44 9.32 9.96 -8.28
CA GLY A 44 10.62 9.52 -8.77
C GLY A 44 11.62 9.25 -7.64
N GLY A 45 12.79 8.66 -7.96
CA GLY A 45 13.86 8.39 -6.99
C GLY A 45 13.53 7.29 -5.99
N THR A 46 14.11 7.36 -4.78
CA THR A 46 13.74 6.48 -3.67
C THR A 46 12.31 6.78 -3.25
N ARG A 47 11.43 5.79 -3.34
CA ARG A 47 9.98 5.96 -3.26
C ARG A 47 9.44 5.17 -2.07
N ALA A 48 9.90 5.52 -0.88
CA ALA A 48 9.42 4.90 0.35
C ALA A 48 8.24 5.69 0.94
N SER A 49 7.35 5.00 1.64
CA SER A 49 6.22 5.58 2.37
C SER A 49 5.29 6.41 1.48
N VAL A 50 4.66 5.76 0.49
CA VAL A 50 3.76 6.41 -0.46
C VAL A 50 2.33 5.96 -0.23
N GLY A 51 1.43 6.92 -0.07
CA GLY A 51 0.00 6.68 0.07
C GLY A 51 -0.86 7.66 -0.71
N GLY A 52 -2.08 7.27 -0.99
CA GLY A 52 -3.04 8.14 -1.71
C GLY A 52 -3.42 9.38 -0.91
N ILE A 53 -3.65 9.21 0.37
CA ILE A 53 -4.02 10.29 1.29
C ILE A 53 -2.77 10.77 2.05
N ALA A 54 -2.03 9.88 2.68
CA ALA A 54 -0.87 10.25 3.47
C ALA A 54 0.37 9.41 3.13
N GLY A 55 1.54 10.04 3.07
CA GLY A 55 2.80 9.30 3.05
C GLY A 55 3.02 8.59 4.39
N SER A 56 2.88 9.31 5.50
CA SER A 56 2.94 8.77 6.86
C SER A 56 1.83 9.34 7.72
N ASN A 57 1.13 8.48 8.45
CA ASN A 57 0.04 8.83 9.36
C ASN A 57 0.41 8.52 10.81
N ALA A 58 0.40 9.55 11.66
CA ALA A 58 0.48 9.44 13.12
C ALA A 58 -0.78 10.03 13.81
N GLY A 59 -1.72 10.54 13.02
CA GLY A 59 -3.01 11.08 13.44
C GLY A 59 -4.16 10.13 13.09
N THR A 60 -5.29 10.72 12.72
CA THR A 60 -6.49 9.99 12.31
C THR A 60 -6.86 10.31 10.87
N ILE A 61 -7.08 9.27 10.06
CA ILE A 61 -7.67 9.36 8.72
C ILE A 61 -8.97 8.57 8.76
N GLU A 62 -10.10 9.23 8.53
CA GLU A 62 -11.39 8.56 8.60
C GLU A 62 -12.31 8.91 7.42
N ASN A 63 -13.11 7.93 6.99
CA ASN A 63 -14.11 8.08 5.93
C ASN A 63 -13.53 8.70 4.65
N CYS A 64 -12.28 8.39 4.33
CA CYS A 64 -11.62 8.87 3.13
C CYS A 64 -11.60 7.80 2.05
N ALA A 65 -11.71 8.22 0.79
CA ALA A 65 -11.59 7.35 -0.35
C ALA A 65 -10.41 7.77 -1.24
N PHE A 66 -9.69 6.79 -1.78
CA PHE A 66 -8.72 7.01 -2.84
C PHE A 66 -9.08 6.18 -4.07
N ASP A 67 -9.13 6.83 -5.23
CA ASP A 67 -9.39 6.21 -6.53
C ASP A 67 -8.30 6.61 -7.53
N GLY A 68 -7.47 5.67 -7.94
CA GLY A 68 -6.39 5.96 -8.87
C GLY A 68 -5.18 5.03 -8.79
N VAL A 69 -4.01 5.60 -8.99
CA VAL A 69 -2.76 4.84 -9.02
C VAL A 69 -1.79 5.33 -7.95
N VAL A 70 -1.37 4.42 -7.08
CA VAL A 70 -0.26 4.66 -6.13
C VAL A 70 0.88 3.72 -6.47
N SER A 71 2.09 4.26 -6.61
CA SER A 71 3.25 3.42 -6.85
C SER A 71 4.51 3.92 -6.17
N GLY A 72 5.37 2.99 -5.79
CA GLY A 72 6.64 3.30 -5.16
C GLY A 72 7.55 2.10 -5.06
N THR A 73 8.50 2.16 -4.14
CA THR A 73 9.46 1.06 -3.90
C THR A 73 9.09 0.31 -2.62
N SER A 74 8.87 1.00 -1.51
CA SER A 74 8.63 0.37 -0.21
C SER A 74 7.54 1.11 0.57
N GLN A 75 6.76 0.38 1.36
CA GLN A 75 5.68 0.93 2.19
C GLN A 75 4.65 1.70 1.36
N ILE A 76 3.95 0.97 0.50
CA ILE A 76 3.01 1.54 -0.46
C ILE A 76 1.58 1.14 -0.09
N GLY A 77 0.71 2.12 0.10
CA GLY A 77 -0.70 1.89 0.41
C GLY A 77 -1.64 2.85 -0.31
N GLY A 78 -2.85 2.40 -0.56
CA GLY A 78 -3.86 3.25 -1.21
C GLY A 78 -4.28 4.45 -0.35
N ILE A 79 -4.29 4.30 0.97
CA ILE A 79 -4.57 5.39 1.93
C ILE A 79 -3.26 5.94 2.49
N ALA A 80 -2.44 5.11 3.12
CA ALA A 80 -1.19 5.56 3.74
C ALA A 80 -0.02 4.63 3.41
N GLY A 81 1.16 5.21 3.19
CA GLY A 81 2.39 4.44 3.08
C GLY A 81 2.72 3.75 4.39
N VAL A 82 2.77 4.53 5.47
CA VAL A 82 2.98 4.07 6.84
C VAL A 82 1.86 4.58 7.75
N ASN A 83 1.30 3.70 8.55
CA ASN A 83 0.44 4.05 9.68
C ASN A 83 1.22 3.73 10.96
N THR A 84 1.71 4.76 11.63
CA THR A 84 2.58 4.61 12.80
C THR A 84 1.82 4.14 14.03
N VAL A 85 2.50 3.77 15.10
CA VAL A 85 1.89 3.26 16.35
C VAL A 85 0.79 4.19 16.91
N LYS A 86 0.85 5.48 16.65
CA LYS A 86 -0.18 6.46 17.07
C LYS A 86 -1.23 6.70 16.00
N GLY A 87 -1.04 6.17 14.80
CA GLY A 87 -1.92 6.39 13.66
C GLY A 87 -3.18 5.54 13.72
N SER A 88 -4.29 6.11 13.28
CA SER A 88 -5.57 5.45 13.08
C SER A 88 -6.07 5.69 11.66
N ILE A 89 -6.49 4.63 10.98
CA ILE A 89 -7.17 4.67 9.67
C ILE A 89 -8.50 3.96 9.86
N ASN A 90 -9.62 4.65 9.63
CA ASN A 90 -10.93 4.08 9.87
C ASN A 90 -11.93 4.38 8.75
N GLY A 91 -12.72 3.38 8.35
CA GLY A 91 -13.79 3.55 7.37
C GLY A 91 -13.32 3.99 5.97
N CYS A 92 -12.06 3.75 5.63
CA CYS A 92 -11.49 4.21 4.36
C CYS A 92 -11.66 3.18 3.25
N THR A 93 -11.77 3.67 2.01
CA THR A 93 -11.92 2.82 0.83
C THR A 93 -10.86 3.12 -0.22
N VAL A 94 -10.43 2.08 -0.95
CA VAL A 94 -9.45 2.21 -2.03
C VAL A 94 -9.95 1.51 -3.27
N SER A 95 -9.82 2.17 -4.43
CA SER A 95 -10.02 1.61 -5.75
C SER A 95 -8.86 1.98 -6.70
N GLY A 96 -8.76 1.28 -7.83
CA GLY A 96 -7.69 1.52 -8.80
C GLY A 96 -6.52 0.55 -8.65
N THR A 97 -5.30 1.03 -8.56
CA THR A 97 -4.09 0.19 -8.56
C THR A 97 -3.05 0.66 -7.55
N VAL A 98 -2.53 -0.27 -6.77
CA VAL A 98 -1.42 -0.05 -5.82
C VAL A 98 -0.29 -1.01 -6.17
N TYR A 99 0.92 -0.52 -6.40
CA TYR A 99 2.05 -1.38 -6.72
C TYR A 99 3.40 -0.86 -6.20
N GLY A 100 4.28 -1.78 -5.87
CA GLY A 100 5.61 -1.50 -5.34
C GLY A 100 6.44 -2.76 -5.17
N SER A 101 7.64 -2.61 -4.59
CA SER A 101 8.58 -3.72 -4.40
C SER A 101 8.45 -4.36 -3.02
N HIS A 102 8.19 -3.57 -1.97
CA HIS A 102 8.13 -4.05 -0.58
C HIS A 102 6.98 -3.44 0.19
N PHE A 103 6.35 -4.21 1.07
CA PHE A 103 5.27 -3.78 1.95
C PHE A 103 4.18 -3.03 1.18
N VAL A 104 3.51 -3.76 0.27
CA VAL A 104 2.48 -3.19 -0.58
C VAL A 104 1.11 -3.63 -0.10
N GLY A 105 0.30 -2.71 0.37
CA GLY A 105 -1.05 -2.99 0.85
C GLY A 105 -2.11 -2.20 0.10
N GLY A 106 -3.26 -2.79 -0.10
CA GLY A 106 -4.38 -2.07 -0.73
C GLY A 106 -4.76 -0.80 0.02
N VAL A 107 -4.72 -0.83 1.35
CA VAL A 107 -5.02 0.31 2.22
C VAL A 107 -3.75 0.93 2.77
N VAL A 108 -2.85 0.15 3.35
CA VAL A 108 -1.65 0.64 4.04
C VAL A 108 -0.44 -0.24 3.73
N GLY A 109 0.69 0.37 3.43
CA GLY A 109 1.94 -0.35 3.17
C GLY A 109 2.46 -1.04 4.43
N GLN A 110 2.74 -0.25 5.48
CA GLN A 110 3.12 -0.73 6.80
C GLN A 110 2.15 -0.21 7.86
N ASN A 111 1.53 -1.10 8.60
CA ASN A 111 0.63 -0.77 9.69
C ASN A 111 1.24 -1.15 11.04
N ASP A 112 1.64 -0.13 11.81
CA ASP A 112 2.09 -0.27 13.20
C ASP A 112 1.01 0.24 14.18
N GLY A 113 -0.02 0.94 13.67
CA GLY A 113 -1.14 1.50 14.41
C GLY A 113 -2.42 0.68 14.26
N VAL A 114 -3.54 1.36 14.09
CA VAL A 114 -4.84 0.73 13.90
C VAL A 114 -5.40 1.06 12.51
N ALA A 115 -5.82 0.03 11.78
CA ALA A 115 -6.64 0.18 10.57
C ALA A 115 -7.93 -0.63 10.76
N ALA A 116 -9.09 0.06 10.71
CA ALA A 116 -10.36 -0.55 11.00
C ALA A 116 -11.42 -0.19 9.95
N ASN A 117 -12.37 -1.10 9.71
CA ASN A 117 -13.53 -0.88 8.83
C ASN A 117 -13.14 -0.43 7.40
N CYS A 118 -11.95 -0.77 6.96
CA CYS A 118 -11.44 -0.35 5.66
C CYS A 118 -11.76 -1.38 4.56
N THR A 119 -12.01 -0.89 3.37
CA THR A 119 -12.28 -1.75 2.21
C THR A 119 -11.27 -1.48 1.11
N ASN A 120 -10.60 -2.53 0.64
CA ASN A 120 -9.82 -2.51 -0.58
C ASN A 120 -10.59 -3.10 -1.74
N ALA A 121 -10.73 -2.36 -2.84
CA ALA A 121 -11.20 -2.83 -4.15
C ALA A 121 -10.15 -2.60 -5.25
N ALA A 122 -8.94 -2.13 -4.88
CA ALA A 122 -7.86 -1.90 -5.81
C ALA A 122 -7.13 -3.22 -6.16
N SER A 123 -6.50 -3.22 -7.32
CA SER A 123 -5.53 -4.24 -7.70
C SER A 123 -4.18 -3.96 -7.05
N VAL A 124 -3.64 -4.92 -6.30
CA VAL A 124 -2.37 -4.81 -5.60
C VAL A 124 -1.32 -5.68 -6.28
N ASN A 125 -0.27 -5.07 -6.82
CA ASN A 125 0.84 -5.75 -7.51
C ASN A 125 0.44 -6.69 -8.66
N THR A 126 -0.69 -6.46 -9.32
CA THR A 126 -1.17 -7.32 -10.42
C THR A 126 -0.44 -7.10 -11.74
N THR A 127 0.34 -6.05 -11.87
CA THR A 127 1.06 -5.68 -13.10
C THR A 127 2.56 -6.01 -13.06
N VAL A 128 3.01 -6.74 -12.04
CA VAL A 128 4.39 -7.22 -11.98
C VAL A 128 4.55 -8.28 -13.06
N SER A 129 5.39 -8.00 -14.08
CA SER A 129 5.69 -8.96 -15.13
C SER A 129 6.29 -10.22 -14.51
N GLN A 130 5.73 -11.37 -14.86
CA GLN A 130 6.36 -12.64 -14.55
C GLN A 130 7.71 -12.66 -15.22
N ASN A 131 8.77 -12.97 -14.50
CA ASN A 131 10.01 -13.42 -15.08
C ASN A 131 9.73 -14.81 -15.65
N GLU A 132 9.34 -14.88 -16.91
CA GLU A 132 9.29 -16.15 -17.64
C GLU A 132 10.70 -16.69 -17.70
N VAL A 133 10.99 -17.71 -16.92
CA VAL A 133 12.20 -18.52 -17.14
C VAL A 133 11.99 -19.28 -18.44
N LYS A 134 12.57 -18.76 -19.53
CA LYS A 134 12.56 -19.48 -20.80
C LYS A 134 13.46 -20.68 -20.65
N LEU A 135 12.91 -21.87 -20.90
CA LEU A 135 13.66 -23.13 -20.81
C LEU A 135 14.99 -23.09 -21.61
N ASN A 136 15.03 -22.30 -22.69
CA ASN A 136 16.20 -22.13 -23.53
C ASN A 136 17.32 -21.29 -22.90
N ASP A 137 17.03 -20.55 -21.84
CA ASP A 137 17.98 -19.72 -21.09
C ASP A 137 18.54 -20.44 -19.86
N LEU A 138 18.12 -21.69 -19.61
CA LEU A 138 18.63 -22.52 -18.52
C LEU A 138 20.04 -23.02 -18.83
N THR A 139 21.03 -22.22 -18.50
CA THR A 139 22.43 -22.67 -18.42
C THR A 139 22.72 -23.13 -16.98
N LEU A 140 23.70 -24.04 -16.83
CA LEU A 140 24.14 -24.51 -15.52
C LEU A 140 24.53 -23.32 -14.61
N ASP A 141 25.08 -22.27 -15.18
CA ASP A 141 25.43 -21.01 -14.53
C ASP A 141 24.21 -20.22 -14.03
N ASN A 142 23.08 -20.28 -14.74
CA ASN A 142 21.85 -19.59 -14.36
C ASN A 142 21.06 -20.39 -13.31
N VAL A 143 21.20 -21.71 -13.29
CA VAL A 143 20.60 -22.60 -12.26
C VAL A 143 21.40 -22.53 -10.97
N LEU A 144 22.71 -22.33 -11.04
CA LEU A 144 23.60 -22.23 -9.86
C LEU A 144 23.73 -20.79 -9.34
N LYS A 145 23.46 -19.78 -10.14
CA LYS A 145 23.16 -18.45 -9.66
C LYS A 145 21.77 -18.56 -9.03
N THR A 146 21.74 -18.83 -7.74
CA THR A 146 20.58 -18.43 -6.95
C THR A 146 20.32 -16.99 -7.36
N GLU A 147 19.26 -16.77 -8.16
CA GLU A 147 18.72 -15.42 -8.25
C GLU A 147 18.65 -14.95 -6.82
N LYS A 148 19.30 -13.81 -6.53
CA LYS A 148 19.01 -13.12 -5.29
C LYS A 148 17.52 -13.05 -5.26
N ALA A 149 16.91 -13.82 -4.35
CA ALA A 149 15.47 -13.80 -4.16
C ALA A 149 15.10 -12.33 -4.18
N ASN A 150 14.43 -11.89 -5.24
CA ASN A 150 14.08 -10.48 -5.40
C ASN A 150 13.51 -10.07 -4.09
N ASP A 151 14.12 -9.08 -3.45
CA ASP A 151 13.83 -8.71 -2.06
C ASP A 151 12.35 -8.89 -1.77
N VAL A 152 12.04 -9.80 -0.87
CA VAL A 152 10.71 -10.38 -0.69
C VAL A 152 9.67 -9.28 -0.63
N THR A 153 8.70 -9.38 -1.50
CA THR A 153 7.60 -8.44 -1.52
C THR A 153 6.50 -8.96 -0.61
N ASP A 154 6.26 -8.26 0.47
CA ASP A 154 5.08 -8.48 1.29
C ASP A 154 3.92 -7.70 0.66
N ALA A 155 2.99 -8.42 0.06
CA ALA A 155 1.80 -7.85 -0.58
C ALA A 155 0.53 -8.35 0.09
N GLY A 156 -0.33 -7.43 0.50
CA GLY A 156 -1.59 -7.76 1.14
C GLY A 156 -2.76 -6.93 0.65
N GLY A 157 -3.96 -7.50 0.75
CA GLY A 157 -5.17 -6.81 0.33
C GLY A 157 -5.47 -5.56 1.17
N ILE A 158 -5.12 -5.57 2.43
CA ILE A 158 -5.26 -4.42 3.34
C ILE A 158 -3.89 -3.85 3.69
N ALA A 159 -2.99 -4.67 4.23
CA ALA A 159 -1.66 -4.23 4.65
C ALA A 159 -0.56 -5.06 3.97
N GLY A 160 0.51 -4.41 3.52
CA GLY A 160 1.73 -5.12 3.10
C GLY A 160 2.36 -5.83 4.28
N ASN A 161 2.67 -5.08 5.34
CA ASN A 161 3.10 -5.56 6.64
C ASN A 161 2.17 -5.04 7.73
N ASN A 162 1.72 -5.92 8.63
CA ASN A 162 0.95 -5.54 9.81
C ASN A 162 1.66 -5.95 11.10
N ALA A 163 2.14 -4.96 11.84
CA ALA A 163 2.64 -5.10 13.21
C ALA A 163 1.67 -4.50 14.26
N GLY A 164 0.66 -3.76 13.79
CA GLY A 164 -0.39 -3.15 14.60
C GLY A 164 -1.68 -3.98 14.62
N VAL A 165 -2.80 -3.29 14.49
CA VAL A 165 -4.15 -3.89 14.52
C VAL A 165 -4.87 -3.68 13.20
N LEU A 166 -5.40 -4.74 12.63
CA LEU A 166 -6.40 -4.72 11.57
C LEU A 166 -7.72 -5.24 12.13
N ARG A 167 -8.81 -4.46 11.96
CA ARG A 167 -10.13 -4.83 12.49
C ARG A 167 -11.22 -4.62 11.45
N ALA A 168 -12.08 -5.61 11.25
CA ALA A 168 -13.24 -5.53 10.37
C ALA A 168 -12.91 -4.96 8.98
N CYS A 169 -11.75 -5.32 8.42
CA CYS A 169 -11.30 -4.87 7.11
C CYS A 169 -11.70 -5.89 6.03
N ILE A 170 -12.08 -5.39 4.87
CA ILE A 170 -12.56 -6.22 3.76
C ILE A 170 -11.66 -6.02 2.55
N ASN A 171 -11.11 -7.11 2.02
CA ASN A 171 -10.47 -7.10 0.72
C ASN A 171 -11.40 -7.67 -0.35
N ARG A 172 -11.69 -6.86 -1.37
CA ARG A 172 -12.42 -7.22 -2.60
C ARG A 172 -11.57 -7.05 -3.85
N GLY A 173 -10.35 -6.57 -3.67
CA GLY A 173 -9.40 -6.36 -4.76
C GLY A 173 -8.65 -7.63 -5.12
N THR A 174 -8.01 -7.58 -6.28
CA THR A 174 -7.11 -8.64 -6.73
C THR A 174 -5.71 -8.39 -6.20
N ILE A 175 -5.07 -9.41 -5.63
CA ILE A 175 -3.71 -9.30 -5.15
C ILE A 175 -2.81 -10.15 -6.00
N GLY A 176 -1.72 -9.59 -6.39
CA GLY A 176 -0.57 -10.05 -7.13
C GLY A 176 -0.48 -11.49 -7.56
N TYR A 177 0.56 -11.79 -8.30
CA TYR A 177 0.74 -13.11 -8.89
C TYR A 177 1.34 -14.10 -7.89
N SER A 178 1.07 -15.39 -8.14
CA SER A 178 1.85 -16.49 -7.57
C SER A 178 3.29 -16.39 -8.09
N HIS A 179 4.15 -15.67 -7.41
CA HIS A 179 5.57 -15.67 -7.66
C HIS A 179 6.28 -16.38 -6.51
N ILE A 180 7.20 -17.27 -6.83
CA ILE A 180 8.03 -17.92 -5.81
C ILE A 180 8.87 -16.82 -5.14
N GLY A 181 8.74 -16.66 -3.83
CA GLY A 181 9.49 -15.68 -3.04
C GLY A 181 8.70 -14.43 -2.61
N TYR A 182 7.42 -14.35 -2.92
CA TYR A 182 6.55 -13.28 -2.42
C TYR A 182 5.68 -13.76 -1.26
N ASN A 183 5.60 -12.98 -0.20
CA ASN A 183 4.59 -13.15 0.82
C ASN A 183 3.31 -12.45 0.35
N VAL A 184 2.35 -13.21 -0.12
CA VAL A 184 1.08 -12.68 -0.62
C VAL A 184 -0.06 -13.14 0.27
N GLY A 185 -0.77 -12.21 0.85
CA GLY A 185 -1.89 -12.48 1.73
C GLY A 185 -3.17 -11.75 1.33
N GLY A 186 -4.33 -12.42 1.49
CA GLY A 186 -5.63 -11.81 1.21
C GLY A 186 -5.91 -10.57 2.05
N ILE A 187 -5.37 -10.49 3.25
CA ILE A 187 -5.48 -9.36 4.17
C ILE A 187 -4.11 -8.71 4.39
N ALA A 188 -3.11 -9.47 4.85
CA ALA A 188 -1.76 -8.97 5.09
C ALA A 188 -0.72 -9.87 4.42
N GLY A 189 0.32 -9.29 3.82
CA GLY A 189 1.45 -10.02 3.26
C GLY A 189 2.33 -10.60 4.37
N SER A 190 2.65 -9.79 5.37
CA SER A 190 3.36 -10.18 6.59
C SER A 190 2.55 -9.76 7.81
N GLN A 191 2.48 -10.65 8.81
CA GLN A 191 1.61 -10.48 9.96
C GLN A 191 2.33 -10.80 11.26
N THR A 192 2.54 -9.79 12.10
CA THR A 192 3.08 -9.94 13.46
C THR A 192 2.19 -9.30 14.51
N GLY A 193 1.28 -8.43 14.12
CA GLY A 193 0.33 -7.75 14.98
C GLY A 193 -0.95 -8.56 15.22
N TYR A 194 -2.09 -7.87 15.24
CA TYR A 194 -3.40 -8.45 15.54
C TYR A 194 -4.38 -8.26 14.36
N VAL A 195 -5.15 -9.28 14.04
CA VAL A 195 -6.22 -9.23 13.04
C VAL A 195 -7.51 -9.75 13.64
N GLU A 196 -8.59 -8.96 13.51
CA GLU A 196 -9.92 -9.25 14.04
C GLU A 196 -10.99 -8.89 13.01
N GLY A 197 -12.04 -9.68 12.91
CA GLY A 197 -13.20 -9.34 12.06
C GLY A 197 -13.91 -10.46 11.46
#